data_88d898751f4ec779a4ceb731d485a3d4
#
_entry.id   88d898751f4ec779a4ceb731d485a3d4
#
_cell.length_a   1.000
_cell.length_b   1.000
_cell.length_c   1.000
_cell.angle_alpha   90.00
_cell.angle_beta   90.00
_cell.angle_gamma   90.00
#
_symmetry.space_group_name_H-M   'P 1'
#
loop_
_entity.id
_entity.type
_entity.pdbx_description
1 polymer ?
#
loop_
_entity_poly.entity_id
_entity_poly.type
_entity_poly.pdbx_seq_one_letter_code
_entity_poly.pdbx_strand_id
1 'polypeptide(L)'
;MRFWWVNHKQTHLQEIEGGYIWSPKNNRNGSRNQTYINLTKTTPGDIVYSYADGHIKAIGVVERHCSGMPKPAEFGRTGDYWSNDGWLVYLNWKKLQNPFRPKNHLDILGPLLPEKYSPLQKNGNGNQGCYLASIDSELHDALIEITEASGNTIFLKDSEENRLREEEVEESKISELSIQETEKVQLIKSRRG
;
A
#
# COMPACT_ATOMS: atom_id res chain seq x y z
N MET A 1 -6.12 -1.24 8.79
CA MET A 1 -4.91 -0.87 8.02
C MET A 1 -3.88 -1.98 8.17
N ARG A 2 -3.30 -2.42 7.07
CA ARG A 2 -2.24 -3.43 7.01
C ARG A 2 -1.02 -2.85 6.32
N PHE A 3 0.12 -3.50 6.49
CA PHE A 3 1.39 -3.05 5.96
C PHE A 3 1.99 -4.13 5.07
N TRP A 4 2.54 -3.72 3.95
CA TRP A 4 3.04 -4.59 2.92
C TRP A 4 4.38 -4.10 2.40
N TRP A 5 5.17 -5.05 1.87
CA TRP A 5 6.43 -4.78 1.21
C TRP A 5 6.42 -5.49 -0.14
N VAL A 6 6.53 -4.75 -1.23
CA VAL A 6 6.60 -5.31 -2.58
C VAL A 6 8.03 -5.33 -3.09
N ASN A 7 8.50 -6.50 -3.51
CA ASN A 7 9.75 -6.66 -4.24
C ASN A 7 9.48 -6.52 -5.73
N HIS A 8 9.57 -5.29 -6.23
CA HIS A 8 9.60 -5.08 -7.66
C HIS A 8 10.90 -5.64 -8.22
N LYS A 9 10.83 -6.21 -9.40
CA LYS A 9 12.03 -6.65 -10.13
C LYS A 9 12.20 -5.74 -11.34
N GLN A 10 12.03 -6.29 -12.54
CA GLN A 10 12.20 -5.56 -13.78
C GLN A 10 11.06 -4.60 -14.12
N THR A 11 9.93 -4.69 -13.44
CA THR A 11 8.70 -3.92 -13.71
C THR A 11 8.51 -2.72 -12.81
N HIS A 12 9.51 -2.38 -11.99
CA HIS A 12 9.41 -1.31 -10.99
C HIS A 12 8.93 0.02 -11.59
N LEU A 13 9.55 0.49 -12.69
CA LEU A 13 9.20 1.78 -13.28
C LEU A 13 7.76 1.80 -13.80
N GLN A 14 7.34 0.74 -14.50
CA GLN A 14 5.98 0.62 -15.05
C GLN A 14 4.93 0.60 -13.94
N GLU A 15 5.18 -0.13 -12.86
CA GLU A 15 4.26 -0.24 -11.74
C GLU A 15 4.14 1.06 -10.95
N ILE A 16 5.26 1.76 -10.70
CA ILE A 16 5.25 3.06 -10.02
C ILE A 16 4.57 4.13 -10.88
N GLU A 17 4.90 4.22 -12.16
CA GLU A 17 4.32 5.20 -13.08
C GLU A 17 2.84 4.90 -13.38
N GLY A 18 2.48 3.63 -13.46
CA GLY A 18 1.11 3.18 -13.68
C GLY A 18 0.23 3.26 -12.44
N GLY A 19 0.79 3.45 -11.25
CA GLY A 19 0.02 3.53 -10.00
C GLY A 19 -0.59 2.20 -9.58
N TYR A 20 0.14 1.10 -9.75
CA TYR A 20 -0.35 -0.24 -9.40
C TYR A 20 0.78 -1.18 -8.99
N ILE A 21 0.40 -2.37 -8.48
CA ILE A 21 1.22 -3.58 -8.42
C ILE A 21 0.48 -4.70 -9.14
N TRP A 22 1.24 -5.57 -9.82
CA TRP A 22 0.67 -6.69 -10.54
C TRP A 22 1.52 -7.96 -10.36
N SER A 23 0.87 -9.09 -10.17
CA SER A 23 1.51 -10.40 -10.20
C SER A 23 0.70 -11.41 -11.00
N PRO A 24 1.33 -12.45 -11.58
CA PRO A 24 0.58 -13.62 -12.02
C PRO A 24 -0.15 -14.24 -10.82
N LYS A 25 -1.24 -14.98 -11.06
CA LYS A 25 -1.97 -15.70 -10.01
C LYS A 25 -1.19 -16.87 -9.44
N ASN A 26 -0.41 -17.54 -10.28
CA ASN A 26 0.37 -18.72 -9.92
C ASN A 26 1.80 -18.63 -10.44
N ASN A 27 2.68 -19.44 -9.87
CA ASN A 27 4.01 -19.65 -10.40
C ASN A 27 3.95 -20.26 -11.81
N ARG A 28 5.06 -20.21 -12.55
CA ARG A 28 5.17 -20.76 -13.91
C ARG A 28 4.77 -22.24 -14.00
N ASN A 29 5.05 -23.03 -12.98
CA ASN A 29 4.68 -24.45 -12.92
C ASN A 29 3.23 -24.69 -12.46
N GLY A 30 2.40 -23.64 -12.33
CA GLY A 30 1.02 -23.71 -11.86
C GLY A 30 0.86 -23.79 -10.35
N SER A 31 1.94 -23.89 -9.58
CA SER A 31 1.87 -23.92 -8.11
C SER A 31 1.45 -22.57 -7.53
N ARG A 32 0.76 -22.63 -6.37
CA ARG A 32 0.34 -21.44 -5.64
C ARG A 32 1.56 -20.72 -5.07
N ASN A 33 1.50 -19.39 -5.06
CA ASN A 33 2.48 -18.54 -4.42
C ASN A 33 1.77 -17.62 -3.43
N GLN A 34 2.07 -17.76 -2.14
CA GLN A 34 1.43 -16.96 -1.09
C GLN A 34 1.65 -15.47 -1.29
N THR A 35 2.82 -15.07 -1.80
CA THR A 35 3.14 -13.66 -2.00
C THR A 35 2.42 -13.03 -3.20
N TYR A 36 1.90 -13.84 -4.12
CA TYR A 36 0.95 -13.41 -5.15
C TYR A 36 -0.48 -13.33 -4.61
N ILE A 37 -0.89 -14.34 -3.82
CA ILE A 37 -2.21 -14.38 -3.17
C ILE A 37 -2.38 -13.17 -2.22
N ASN A 38 -1.31 -12.67 -1.63
CA ASN A 38 -1.35 -11.51 -0.73
C ASN A 38 -1.93 -10.26 -1.40
N LEU A 39 -1.84 -10.11 -2.73
CA LEU A 39 -2.51 -9.02 -3.44
C LEU A 39 -4.03 -9.02 -3.17
N THR A 40 -4.65 -10.20 -3.12
CA THR A 40 -6.10 -10.34 -2.87
C THR A 40 -6.51 -9.95 -1.45
N LYS A 41 -5.55 -9.81 -0.54
CA LYS A 41 -5.79 -9.46 0.87
C LYS A 41 -5.61 -7.98 1.16
N THR A 42 -5.10 -7.21 0.20
CA THR A 42 -4.95 -5.76 0.35
C THR A 42 -6.31 -5.08 0.39
N THR A 43 -6.40 -4.02 1.17
CA THR A 43 -7.60 -3.19 1.31
C THR A 43 -7.26 -1.72 1.14
N PRO A 44 -8.20 -0.88 0.67
CA PRO A 44 -7.98 0.57 0.59
C PRO A 44 -7.49 1.14 1.93
N GLY A 45 -6.47 2.00 1.86
CA GLY A 45 -5.78 2.57 3.03
C GLY A 45 -4.59 1.77 3.54
N ASP A 46 -4.35 0.56 3.04
CA ASP A 46 -3.14 -0.20 3.37
C ASP A 46 -1.89 0.49 2.81
N ILE A 47 -0.77 0.36 3.53
CA ILE A 47 0.51 0.97 3.16
C ILE A 47 1.40 -0.09 2.51
N VAL A 48 2.06 0.28 1.41
CA VAL A 48 2.97 -0.59 0.66
C VAL A 48 4.32 0.07 0.45
N TYR A 49 5.39 -0.59 0.88
CA TYR A 49 6.78 -0.18 0.64
C TYR A 49 7.29 -0.78 -0.66
N SER A 50 7.74 0.08 -1.58
CA SER A 50 8.30 -0.33 -2.86
C SER A 50 9.80 -0.55 -2.76
N TYR A 51 10.24 -1.79 -2.95
CA TYR A 51 11.64 -2.19 -2.96
C TYR A 51 12.08 -2.61 -4.35
N ALA A 52 13.14 -1.97 -4.85
CA ALA A 52 13.78 -2.31 -6.11
C ALA A 52 15.26 -1.92 -6.08
N ASP A 53 16.11 -2.69 -6.78
CA ASP A 53 17.55 -2.46 -6.89
C ASP A 53 18.23 -2.26 -5.51
N GLY A 54 17.81 -3.02 -4.51
CA GLY A 54 18.36 -2.97 -3.17
C GLY A 54 17.91 -1.79 -2.30
N HIS A 55 16.93 -0.98 -2.76
CA HIS A 55 16.48 0.22 -2.05
C HIS A 55 14.96 0.24 -1.88
N ILE A 56 14.50 0.81 -0.77
CA ILE A 56 13.14 1.33 -0.68
C ILE A 56 13.10 2.66 -1.45
N LYS A 57 12.25 2.74 -2.47
CA LYS A 57 12.20 3.86 -3.43
C LYS A 57 10.90 4.64 -3.38
N ALA A 58 9.83 4.05 -2.92
CA ALA A 58 8.52 4.69 -2.82
C ALA A 58 7.70 4.07 -1.70
N ILE A 59 6.71 4.82 -1.23
CA ILE A 59 5.67 4.36 -0.32
C ILE A 59 4.33 4.63 -1.00
N GLY A 60 3.45 3.64 -1.04
CA GLY A 60 2.13 3.73 -1.66
C GLY A 60 1.01 3.48 -0.68
N VAL A 61 -0.14 4.07 -0.96
CA VAL A 61 -1.40 3.80 -0.27
C VAL A 61 -2.32 3.06 -1.24
N VAL A 62 -2.87 1.94 -0.82
CA VAL A 62 -3.82 1.16 -1.63
C VAL A 62 -5.10 1.98 -1.82
N GLU A 63 -5.53 2.13 -3.07
CA GLU A 63 -6.73 2.90 -3.40
C GLU A 63 -7.97 2.03 -3.60
N ARG A 64 -7.80 0.82 -4.12
CA ARG A 64 -8.89 -0.08 -4.50
C ARG A 64 -8.58 -1.51 -4.10
N HIS A 65 -9.62 -2.30 -3.90
CA HIS A 65 -9.49 -3.74 -3.74
C HIS A 65 -8.86 -4.39 -4.98
N CYS A 66 -8.15 -5.50 -4.76
CA CYS A 66 -7.55 -6.29 -5.81
C CYS A 66 -8.58 -6.73 -6.85
N SER A 67 -8.19 -6.73 -8.11
CA SER A 67 -8.98 -7.27 -9.23
C SER A 67 -8.16 -8.23 -10.07
N GLY A 68 -8.84 -9.15 -10.77
CA GLY A 68 -8.21 -9.97 -11.80
C GLY A 68 -7.94 -9.14 -13.04
N MET A 69 -6.70 -9.13 -13.51
CA MET A 69 -6.28 -8.39 -14.70
C MET A 69 -5.20 -9.16 -15.47
N PRO A 70 -5.24 -9.12 -16.81
CA PRO A 70 -4.16 -9.68 -17.61
C PRO A 70 -2.85 -8.93 -17.34
N LYS A 71 -1.72 -9.52 -17.76
CA LYS A 71 -0.40 -8.86 -17.69
C LYS A 71 -0.46 -7.50 -18.37
N PRO A 72 -0.03 -6.42 -17.69
CA PRO A 72 0.00 -5.08 -18.27
C PRO A 72 0.81 -5.03 -19.56
N ALA A 73 0.27 -4.38 -20.59
CA ALA A 73 0.92 -4.28 -21.90
C ALA A 73 2.26 -3.54 -21.83
N GLU A 74 2.40 -2.58 -20.96
CA GLU A 74 3.62 -1.80 -20.71
C GLU A 74 4.79 -2.61 -20.16
N PHE A 75 4.55 -3.84 -19.65
CA PHE A 75 5.63 -4.77 -19.28
C PHE A 75 6.40 -5.28 -20.52
N GLY A 76 5.80 -5.17 -21.71
CA GLY A 76 6.38 -5.60 -22.95
C GLY A 76 6.79 -7.08 -22.89
N ARG A 77 8.08 -7.35 -23.16
CA ARG A 77 8.65 -8.70 -23.10
C ARG A 77 9.01 -9.17 -21.69
N THR A 78 8.99 -8.29 -20.71
CA THR A 78 9.24 -8.67 -19.32
C THR A 78 8.14 -9.63 -18.85
N GLY A 79 8.54 -10.79 -18.36
CA GLY A 79 7.63 -11.81 -17.91
C GLY A 79 6.86 -12.52 -19.03
N ASP A 80 7.41 -12.63 -20.24
CA ASP A 80 6.78 -13.38 -21.35
C ASP A 80 6.42 -14.83 -20.99
N TYR A 81 7.11 -15.40 -19.99
CA TYR A 81 6.82 -16.73 -19.44
C TYR A 81 5.86 -16.73 -18.25
N TRP A 82 5.37 -15.55 -17.82
CA TRP A 82 4.35 -15.46 -16.77
C TRP A 82 2.97 -15.80 -17.35
N SER A 83 2.10 -16.32 -16.47
CA SER A 83 0.68 -16.43 -16.83
C SER A 83 0.11 -15.05 -17.14
N ASN A 84 -0.71 -14.96 -18.18
CA ASN A 84 -1.45 -13.74 -18.50
C ASN A 84 -2.63 -13.49 -17.54
N ASP A 85 -2.97 -14.46 -16.69
CA ASP A 85 -3.99 -14.31 -15.64
C ASP A 85 -3.31 -13.84 -14.35
N GLY A 86 -3.65 -12.64 -13.90
CA GLY A 86 -2.99 -11.99 -12.78
C GLY A 86 -3.89 -11.22 -11.85
N TRP A 87 -3.28 -10.73 -10.78
CA TRP A 87 -3.87 -9.86 -9.78
C TRP A 87 -3.31 -8.46 -9.91
N LEU A 88 -4.18 -7.46 -9.85
CA LEU A 88 -3.80 -6.05 -9.89
C LEU A 88 -4.38 -5.30 -8.69
N VAL A 89 -3.57 -4.44 -8.08
CA VAL A 89 -3.95 -3.53 -7.01
C VAL A 89 -3.52 -2.12 -7.39
N TYR A 90 -4.44 -1.17 -7.36
CA TYR A 90 -4.12 0.24 -7.58
C TYR A 90 -3.63 0.92 -6.31
N LEU A 91 -2.60 1.74 -6.46
CA LEU A 91 -1.97 2.50 -5.37
C LEU A 91 -1.68 3.94 -5.80
N ASN A 92 -1.74 4.82 -4.82
CA ASN A 92 -1.16 6.16 -4.92
C ASN A 92 0.28 6.09 -4.40
N TRP A 93 1.26 6.14 -5.31
CA TRP A 93 2.67 6.05 -5.00
C TRP A 93 3.28 7.43 -4.73
N LYS A 94 4.06 7.52 -3.66
CA LYS A 94 4.96 8.64 -3.39
C LYS A 94 6.40 8.18 -3.47
N LYS A 95 7.13 8.68 -4.47
CA LYS A 95 8.56 8.42 -4.62
C LYS A 95 9.33 9.11 -3.50
N LEU A 96 10.30 8.42 -2.92
CA LEU A 96 11.21 9.00 -1.94
C LEU A 96 12.26 9.87 -2.64
N GLN A 97 12.53 11.06 -2.09
CA GLN A 97 13.64 11.89 -2.57
C GLN A 97 14.99 11.24 -2.30
N ASN A 98 15.10 10.58 -1.16
CA ASN A 98 16.29 9.90 -0.69
C ASN A 98 15.97 8.42 -0.44
N PRO A 99 16.02 7.56 -1.50
CA PRO A 99 15.89 6.12 -1.32
C PRO A 99 16.96 5.59 -0.37
N PHE A 100 16.63 4.61 0.46
CA PHE A 100 17.56 4.00 1.39
C PHE A 100 17.70 2.50 1.18
N ARG A 101 18.82 1.95 1.62
CA ARG A 101 19.14 0.52 1.53
C ARG A 101 18.79 -0.19 2.84
N PRO A 102 17.74 -1.02 2.90
CA PRO A 102 17.39 -1.78 4.10
C PRO A 102 18.56 -2.64 4.61
N LYS A 103 19.40 -3.13 3.71
CA LYS A 103 20.61 -3.91 4.06
C LYS A 103 21.55 -3.16 5.01
N ASN A 104 21.60 -1.83 4.94
CA ASN A 104 22.44 -1.00 5.83
C ASN A 104 21.84 -0.87 7.24
N HIS A 105 20.63 -1.35 7.47
CA HIS A 105 19.88 -1.26 8.72
C HIS A 105 19.45 -2.64 9.24
N LEU A 106 20.20 -3.69 8.91
CA LEU A 106 19.85 -5.07 9.30
C LEU A 106 19.91 -5.32 10.81
N ASP A 107 20.71 -4.54 11.53
CA ASP A 107 20.75 -4.52 12.98
C ASP A 107 19.37 -4.19 13.59
N ILE A 108 18.61 -3.29 12.94
CA ILE A 108 17.27 -2.89 13.34
C ILE A 108 16.21 -3.75 12.65
N LEU A 109 16.28 -3.87 11.31
CA LEU A 109 15.24 -4.52 10.52
C LEU A 109 15.28 -6.05 10.58
N GLY A 110 16.48 -6.64 10.71
CA GLY A 110 16.66 -8.09 10.65
C GLY A 110 15.79 -8.86 11.65
N PRO A 111 15.76 -8.49 12.94
CA PRO A 111 14.90 -9.15 13.94
C PRO A 111 13.39 -8.98 13.68
N LEU A 112 12.99 -7.97 12.92
CA LEU A 112 11.60 -7.64 12.63
C LEU A 112 11.08 -8.26 11.32
N LEU A 113 11.98 -8.86 10.53
CA LEU A 113 11.58 -9.50 9.26
C LEU A 113 10.68 -10.71 9.53
N PRO A 114 9.64 -10.93 8.69
CA PRO A 114 8.80 -12.11 8.81
C PRO A 114 9.60 -13.41 8.72
N GLU A 115 9.27 -14.39 9.55
CA GLU A 115 9.91 -15.72 9.50
C GLU A 115 9.61 -16.46 8.20
N LYS A 116 8.40 -16.27 7.67
CA LYS A 116 7.95 -16.87 6.40
C LYS A 116 7.63 -15.78 5.39
N TYR A 117 7.95 -16.06 4.14
CA TYR A 117 7.69 -15.12 3.03
C TYR A 117 8.34 -13.75 3.24
N SER A 118 9.51 -13.74 3.86
CA SER A 118 10.27 -12.50 4.10
C SER A 118 10.66 -11.83 2.79
N PRO A 119 10.53 -10.49 2.69
CA PRO A 119 10.96 -9.75 1.52
C PRO A 119 12.49 -9.72 1.37
N LEU A 120 13.23 -9.86 2.46
CA LEU A 120 14.69 -9.92 2.48
C LEU A 120 15.18 -11.27 2.99
N GLN A 121 16.31 -11.67 2.48
CA GLN A 121 17.12 -12.76 3.03
C GLN A 121 17.85 -12.28 4.30
N LYS A 122 18.37 -13.20 5.10
CA LYS A 122 19.14 -12.86 6.31
C LYS A 122 20.36 -11.97 6.06
N ASN A 123 20.94 -12.02 4.86
CA ASN A 123 22.06 -11.17 4.45
C ASN A 123 21.62 -9.78 3.93
N GLY A 124 20.32 -9.47 3.95
CA GLY A 124 19.75 -8.21 3.53
C GLY A 124 19.54 -8.06 2.01
N ASN A 125 19.81 -9.08 1.24
CA ASN A 125 19.46 -9.08 -0.18
C ASN A 125 17.96 -9.35 -0.37
N GLY A 126 17.40 -8.83 -1.45
CA GLY A 126 16.00 -9.10 -1.81
C GLY A 126 15.74 -10.60 -2.02
N ASN A 127 14.62 -11.09 -1.49
CA ASN A 127 14.22 -12.47 -1.68
C ASN A 127 13.53 -12.64 -3.04
N GLN A 128 14.15 -13.39 -3.93
CA GLN A 128 13.68 -13.59 -5.31
C GLN A 128 12.31 -14.28 -5.39
N GLY A 129 11.97 -15.12 -4.43
CA GLY A 129 10.69 -15.85 -4.38
C GLY A 129 9.52 -15.03 -3.81
N CYS A 130 9.80 -13.86 -3.23
CA CYS A 130 8.81 -13.01 -2.61
C CYS A 130 8.44 -11.83 -3.52
N TYR A 131 7.15 -11.63 -3.76
CA TYR A 131 6.64 -10.43 -4.43
C TYR A 131 6.01 -9.46 -3.43
N LEU A 132 4.84 -9.76 -2.87
CA LEU A 132 4.19 -8.93 -1.85
C LEU A 132 4.23 -9.64 -0.50
N ALA A 133 5.06 -9.14 0.42
CA ALA A 133 5.15 -9.64 1.78
C ALA A 133 4.21 -8.87 2.71
N SER A 134 3.52 -9.58 3.60
CA SER A 134 2.88 -8.97 4.75
C SER A 134 3.93 -8.64 5.80
N ILE A 135 3.91 -7.43 6.32
CA ILE A 135 4.78 -6.99 7.42
C ILE A 135 3.92 -6.52 8.60
N ASP A 136 4.46 -6.59 9.79
CA ASP A 136 3.76 -6.13 11.00
C ASP A 136 3.98 -4.64 11.29
N SER A 137 3.31 -4.14 12.33
CA SER A 137 3.42 -2.74 12.72
C SER A 137 4.81 -2.35 13.22
N GLU A 138 5.54 -3.27 13.87
CA GLU A 138 6.88 -2.98 14.40
C GLU A 138 7.88 -2.76 13.25
N LEU A 139 7.81 -3.59 12.21
CA LEU A 139 8.62 -3.38 11.01
C LEU A 139 8.21 -2.12 10.26
N HIS A 140 6.89 -1.84 10.18
CA HIS A 140 6.39 -0.60 9.61
C HIS A 140 6.96 0.63 10.34
N ASP A 141 6.89 0.69 11.67
CA ASP A 141 7.38 1.80 12.48
C ASP A 141 8.88 2.02 12.27
N ALA A 142 9.67 0.94 12.27
CA ALA A 142 11.10 1.01 11.99
C ALA A 142 11.40 1.54 10.58
N LEU A 143 10.64 1.13 9.57
CA LEU A 143 10.79 1.64 8.20
C LEU A 143 10.44 3.13 8.09
N ILE A 144 9.41 3.59 8.81
CA ILE A 144 9.06 5.02 8.89
C ILE A 144 10.20 5.82 9.50
N GLU A 145 10.73 5.39 10.64
CA GLU A 145 11.87 6.07 11.31
C GLU A 145 13.09 6.18 10.39
N ILE A 146 13.46 5.10 9.70
CA ILE A 146 14.57 5.10 8.75
C ILE A 146 14.29 6.03 7.57
N THR A 147 13.07 6.04 7.07
CA THR A 147 12.67 6.90 5.96
C THR A 147 12.79 8.37 6.33
N GLU A 148 12.32 8.76 7.51
CA GLU A 148 12.44 10.13 8.05
C GLU A 148 13.90 10.50 8.32
N ALA A 149 14.68 9.62 8.95
CA ALA A 149 16.10 9.80 9.21
C ALA A 149 16.93 9.95 7.92
N SER A 150 16.46 9.39 6.81
CA SER A 150 17.06 9.56 5.47
C SER A 150 16.69 10.90 4.81
N GLY A 151 15.99 11.78 5.50
CA GLY A 151 15.63 13.12 5.01
C GLY A 151 14.36 13.15 4.13
N ASN A 152 13.52 12.12 4.18
CA ASN A 152 12.24 12.14 3.49
C ASN A 152 11.13 12.67 4.39
N THR A 153 10.23 13.45 3.80
CA THR A 153 8.98 13.85 4.47
C THR A 153 7.90 12.82 4.17
N ILE A 154 7.33 12.21 5.22
CA ILE A 154 6.27 11.22 5.08
C ILE A 154 4.93 11.90 5.35
N PHE A 155 4.05 11.91 4.32
CA PHE A 155 2.70 12.48 4.43
C PHE A 155 1.63 11.45 4.86
N LEU A 156 2.04 10.33 5.47
CA LEU A 156 1.10 9.35 6.00
C LEU A 156 0.29 9.90 7.18
N LYS A 157 0.88 10.85 7.95
CA LYS A 157 0.18 11.58 9.01
C LYS A 157 -0.88 12.54 8.46
N ASP A 158 -0.61 13.19 7.32
CA ASP A 158 -1.57 14.10 6.68
C ASP A 158 -2.83 13.38 6.18
N SER A 159 -2.72 12.11 5.76
CA SER A 159 -3.89 11.35 5.31
C SER A 159 -4.82 10.98 6.47
N GLU A 160 -4.28 10.73 7.64
CA GLU A 160 -5.05 10.42 8.85
C GLU A 160 -5.66 11.69 9.45
N GLU A 161 -4.91 12.78 9.53
CA GLU A 161 -5.43 14.09 9.94
C GLU A 161 -6.46 14.66 8.96
N ASN A 162 -6.24 14.50 7.65
CA ASN A 162 -7.20 14.92 6.63
C ASN A 162 -8.48 14.07 6.67
N ARG A 163 -8.35 12.75 6.91
CA ARG A 163 -9.51 11.86 7.07
C ARG A 163 -10.31 12.22 8.32
N LEU A 164 -9.64 12.49 9.43
CA LEU A 164 -10.29 12.94 10.67
C LEU A 164 -10.98 14.31 10.48
N ARG A 165 -10.36 15.24 9.77
CA ARG A 165 -10.96 16.52 9.41
C ARG A 165 -12.17 16.37 8.49
N GLU A 166 -12.11 15.46 7.51
CA GLU A 166 -13.24 15.17 6.62
C GLU A 166 -14.40 14.52 7.39
N GLU A 167 -14.12 13.59 8.31
CA GLU A 167 -15.10 12.98 9.19
C GLU A 167 -15.73 14.03 10.14
N GLU A 168 -14.94 14.93 10.74
CA GLU A 168 -15.44 16.04 11.58
C GLU A 168 -16.31 17.03 10.79
N VAL A 169 -15.95 17.35 9.56
CA VAL A 169 -16.73 18.22 8.67
C VAL A 169 -18.03 17.57 8.25
N GLU A 170 -18.04 16.27 8.01
CA GLU A 170 -19.23 15.52 7.63
C GLU A 170 -20.19 15.37 8.82
N GLU A 171 -19.68 15.08 10.03
CA GLU A 171 -20.48 15.08 11.27
C GLU A 171 -21.07 16.46 11.58
N SER A 172 -20.31 17.55 11.37
CA SER A 172 -20.81 18.93 11.52
C SER A 172 -21.96 19.23 10.57
N LYS A 173 -21.84 18.83 9.30
CA LYS A 173 -22.91 19.03 8.30
C LYS A 173 -24.18 18.25 8.64
N ILE A 174 -24.03 17.00 9.10
CA ILE A 174 -25.17 16.17 9.53
C ILE A 174 -25.86 16.80 10.74
N SER A 175 -25.09 17.33 11.69
CA SER A 175 -25.62 18.03 12.86
C SER A 175 -26.38 19.31 12.48
N GLU A 176 -25.84 20.12 11.58
CA GLU A 176 -26.53 21.34 11.09
C GLU A 176 -27.83 21.03 10.35
N LEU A 177 -27.82 19.97 9.50
CA LEU A 177 -29.03 19.55 8.80
C LEU A 177 -30.12 19.06 9.75
N SER A 178 -29.76 18.33 10.82
CA SER A 178 -30.70 17.85 11.81
C SER A 178 -31.32 18.98 12.65
N ILE A 179 -30.56 20.05 12.94
CA ILE A 179 -31.03 21.25 13.61
C ILE A 179 -32.03 22.01 12.71
N GLN A 180 -31.69 22.19 11.44
CA GLN A 180 -32.58 22.87 10.48
C GLN A 180 -33.89 22.11 10.26
N GLU A 181 -33.89 20.77 10.23
CA GLU A 181 -35.09 19.96 10.15
C GLU A 181 -35.96 20.10 11.41
N THR A 182 -35.32 20.12 12.57
CA THR A 182 -36.03 20.29 13.87
C THR A 182 -36.69 21.67 13.96
N GLU A 183 -36.01 22.73 13.54
CA GLU A 183 -36.57 24.10 13.51
C GLU A 183 -37.73 24.22 12.51
N LYS A 184 -37.60 23.59 11.31
CA LYS A 184 -38.71 23.54 10.33
C LYS A 184 -39.95 22.86 10.90
N VAL A 185 -39.78 21.75 11.62
CA VAL A 185 -40.89 21.02 12.22
C VAL A 185 -41.58 21.85 13.35
N GLN A 186 -40.79 22.58 14.13
CA GLN A 186 -41.34 23.48 15.18
C GLN A 186 -42.12 24.66 14.57
N LEU A 187 -41.60 25.26 13.47
CA LEU A 187 -42.28 26.34 12.77
C LEU A 187 -43.63 25.91 12.16
N ILE A 188 -43.72 24.69 11.67
CA ILE A 188 -44.97 24.14 11.13
C ILE A 188 -45.98 23.87 12.21
N LYS A 189 -45.54 23.39 13.39
CA LYS A 189 -46.42 23.17 14.57
C LYS A 189 -46.95 24.48 15.13
N SER A 190 -46.14 25.55 15.17
CA SER A 190 -46.56 26.87 15.70
C SER A 190 -47.56 27.64 14.79
N ARG A 191 -47.65 27.27 13.49
CA ARG A 191 -48.62 27.87 12.57
C ARG A 191 -49.96 27.18 12.50
N ARG A 192 -50.14 26.05 13.20
CA ARG A 192 -51.36 25.27 13.25
C ARG A 192 -52.09 25.35 14.60
N GLY A 193 -51.61 26.12 15.55
CA GLY A 193 -52.26 26.50 16.79
C GLY A 193 -52.75 27.93 16.72
#